data_c766e3cb61c0f5670781691fd8e8abf2
#
_entry.id   c766e3cb61c0f5670781691fd8e8abf2
#
_cell.length_a   1.000
_cell.length_b   1.000
_cell.length_c   1.000
_cell.angle_alpha   90.00
_cell.angle_beta   90.00
_cell.angle_gamma   90.00
#
_symmetry.space_group_name_H-M   'P 1'
#
loop_
_entity.id
_entity.type
_entity.pdbx_description
1 polymer ?
#
loop_
_entity_poly.entity_id
_entity_poly.type
_entity_poly.pdbx_seq_one_letter_code
_entity_poly.pdbx_strand_id
1 'polypeptide(L)'
;MIEYADNPRYTNARVDYFSEKEGTYVFEHLYSNTKYYYRVTAFTTIGVVSETGTFFTSDTPRIISIEGIENVRDIGNWKTDSGVRIKQGMLYRGTELDGAIEGDYHLTNDGMTDMLDILGIKFDMDLRHPLETPNGSDALGSRVQHKYYGMVAYDDIFSDEGKARMKEVFIDLANPNNYPMYVHCTYGRDRTGTVCYILEAILGVSRGDCLKDYGLSNMSVASIEKVEAGLATYGEGLSLKEQAELYLISCDVTIEEINSIREILLESKEGN
;
A
#
# COMPACT_ATOMS: atom_id res chain seq x y z
N MET A 1 -18.57 16.24 18.68
CA MET A 1 -17.24 15.60 18.71
C MET A 1 -17.44 14.11 18.62
N ILE A 2 -16.64 13.44 17.82
CA ILE A 2 -16.51 11.99 17.84
C ILE A 2 -15.06 11.62 18.11
N GLU A 3 -14.87 10.54 18.86
CA GLU A 3 -13.58 10.00 19.24
C GLU A 3 -13.64 8.49 18.97
N TYR A 4 -12.62 7.94 18.30
CA TYR A 4 -12.58 6.51 17.97
C TYR A 4 -11.16 5.96 17.94
N ALA A 5 -11.03 4.68 18.31
CA ALA A 5 -9.77 3.95 18.35
C ALA A 5 -10.01 2.44 18.12
N ASP A 6 -8.95 1.73 17.81
CA ASP A 6 -8.93 0.26 17.71
C ASP A 6 -8.84 -0.44 19.08
N ASN A 7 -8.87 0.31 20.17
CA ASN A 7 -8.75 -0.21 21.52
C ASN A 7 -9.74 0.46 22.49
N PRO A 8 -10.22 -0.25 23.54
CA PRO A 8 -11.24 0.25 24.46
C PRO A 8 -10.77 1.36 25.41
N ARG A 9 -9.46 1.66 25.41
CA ARG A 9 -8.88 2.72 26.24
C ARG A 9 -8.79 4.05 25.50
N TYR A 10 -9.17 4.06 24.23
CA TYR A 10 -9.02 5.22 23.34
C TYR A 10 -7.58 5.75 23.27
N THR A 11 -6.58 4.87 23.43
CA THR A 11 -5.18 5.23 23.26
C THR A 11 -4.93 5.58 21.81
N ASN A 12 -4.33 6.74 21.54
CA ASN A 12 -4.11 7.29 20.21
C ASN A 12 -5.41 7.44 19.39
N ALA A 13 -6.52 7.75 20.05
CA ALA A 13 -7.80 7.95 19.39
C ALA A 13 -7.72 9.09 18.38
N ARG A 14 -8.42 8.92 17.27
CA ARG A 14 -8.77 10.03 16.39
C ARG A 14 -9.93 10.79 16.99
N VAL A 15 -9.89 12.12 16.86
CA VAL A 15 -10.91 13.02 17.39
C VAL A 15 -11.31 13.99 16.30
N ASP A 16 -12.60 14.01 15.96
CA ASP A 16 -13.17 14.91 14.98
C ASP A 16 -14.34 15.70 15.53
N TYR A 17 -14.54 16.89 14.98
CA TYR A 17 -15.64 17.77 15.31
C TYR A 17 -16.53 17.94 14.08
N PHE A 18 -17.81 17.65 14.24
CA PHE A 18 -18.81 17.83 13.20
C PHE A 18 -20.03 18.56 13.75
N SER A 19 -20.81 19.20 12.88
CA SER A 19 -22.02 19.90 13.27
C SER A 19 -23.23 18.97 13.26
N GLU A 20 -24.25 19.31 14.05
CA GLU A 20 -25.54 18.59 14.06
C GLU A 20 -26.27 18.62 12.69
N LYS A 21 -25.91 19.57 11.81
CA LYS A 21 -26.47 19.71 10.47
C LYS A 21 -26.02 18.61 9.50
N GLU A 22 -24.87 17.99 9.76
CA GLU A 22 -24.33 16.93 8.92
C GLU A 22 -25.06 15.60 9.13
N GLY A 23 -25.65 15.37 10.30
CA GLY A 23 -26.50 14.22 10.60
C GLY A 23 -25.84 12.83 10.52
N THR A 24 -24.72 12.72 9.81
CA THR A 24 -23.98 11.48 9.58
C THR A 24 -22.49 11.77 9.66
N TYR A 25 -21.75 10.89 10.32
CA TYR A 25 -20.29 10.92 10.35
C TYR A 25 -19.75 9.67 9.62
N VAL A 26 -18.79 9.88 8.72
CA VAL A 26 -18.12 8.81 7.99
C VAL A 26 -16.75 8.57 8.64
N PHE A 27 -16.50 7.35 9.07
CA PHE A 27 -15.18 6.94 9.55
C PHE A 27 -14.29 6.61 8.36
N GLU A 28 -13.18 7.32 8.23
CA GLU A 28 -12.24 7.15 7.13
C GLU A 28 -10.92 6.54 7.59
N HIS A 29 -10.15 6.00 6.63
CA HIS A 29 -8.81 5.45 6.84
C HIS A 29 -8.72 4.36 7.92
N LEU A 30 -9.80 3.62 8.14
CA LEU A 30 -9.82 2.52 9.10
C LEU A 30 -9.03 1.30 8.59
N TYR A 31 -8.43 0.56 9.51
CA TYR A 31 -7.86 -0.75 9.20
C TYR A 31 -8.97 -1.77 8.92
N SER A 32 -8.73 -2.67 7.98
CA SER A 32 -9.63 -3.80 7.71
C SER A 32 -9.53 -4.86 8.80
N ASN A 33 -10.56 -5.70 8.94
CA ASN A 33 -10.62 -6.78 9.93
C ASN A 33 -10.33 -6.33 11.38
N THR A 34 -10.74 -5.12 11.74
CA THR A 34 -10.39 -4.47 13.01
C THR A 34 -11.64 -4.07 13.79
N LYS A 35 -11.64 -4.30 15.09
CA LYS A 35 -12.66 -3.80 15.99
C LYS A 35 -12.36 -2.38 16.41
N TYR A 36 -13.32 -1.48 16.20
CA TYR A 36 -13.26 -0.10 16.65
C TYR A 36 -14.21 0.18 17.79
N TYR A 37 -13.79 1.09 18.66
CA TYR A 37 -14.55 1.67 19.74
C TYR A 37 -14.74 3.14 19.45
N TYR A 38 -15.95 3.66 19.62
CA TYR A 38 -16.19 5.09 19.40
C TYR A 38 -16.99 5.70 20.55
N ARG A 39 -16.82 6.99 20.75
CA ARG A 39 -17.60 7.83 21.67
C ARG A 39 -18.04 9.10 20.94
N VAL A 40 -19.34 9.34 20.92
CA VAL A 40 -19.92 10.59 20.44
C VAL A 40 -20.26 11.47 21.65
N THR A 41 -19.80 12.71 21.61
CA THR A 41 -20.06 13.69 22.66
C THR A 41 -20.77 14.89 22.06
N ALA A 42 -22.01 15.14 22.51
CA ALA A 42 -22.79 16.32 22.17
C ALA A 42 -22.63 17.39 23.25
N PHE A 43 -22.26 18.59 22.82
CA PHE A 43 -22.22 19.78 23.67
C PHE A 43 -23.52 20.55 23.48
N THR A 44 -24.40 20.48 24.48
CA THR A 44 -25.73 21.10 24.41
C THR A 44 -25.85 22.25 25.39
N THR A 45 -26.88 23.08 25.26
CA THR A 45 -27.17 24.19 26.18
C THR A 45 -27.53 23.73 27.60
N ILE A 46 -27.90 22.46 27.76
CA ILE A 46 -28.28 21.87 29.06
C ILE A 46 -27.19 20.96 29.63
N GLY A 47 -26.04 20.81 28.94
CA GLY A 47 -24.93 19.98 29.41
C GLY A 47 -24.29 19.15 28.30
N VAL A 48 -23.42 18.22 28.70
CA VAL A 48 -22.68 17.30 27.83
C VAL A 48 -23.30 15.91 27.92
N VAL A 49 -23.62 15.35 26.79
CA VAL A 49 -24.12 13.97 26.67
C VAL A 49 -23.15 13.16 25.84
N SER A 50 -22.77 11.97 26.28
CA SER A 50 -21.89 11.06 25.56
C SER A 50 -22.51 9.68 25.40
N GLU A 51 -22.38 9.11 24.20
CA GLU A 51 -22.73 7.73 23.87
C GLU A 51 -21.51 7.00 23.32
N THR A 52 -21.42 5.72 23.63
CA THR A 52 -20.31 4.86 23.17
C THR A 52 -20.85 3.67 22.39
N GLY A 53 -20.07 3.19 21.44
CA GLY A 53 -20.39 1.99 20.69
C GLY A 53 -19.15 1.31 20.13
N THR A 54 -19.36 0.21 19.43
CA THR A 54 -18.31 -0.54 18.75
C THR A 54 -18.82 -1.05 17.41
N PHE A 55 -17.90 -1.21 16.47
CA PHE A 55 -18.15 -1.88 15.20
C PHE A 55 -16.92 -2.65 14.73
N PHE A 56 -17.11 -3.53 13.76
CA PHE A 56 -16.02 -4.22 13.07
C PHE A 56 -15.97 -3.78 11.61
N THR A 57 -14.76 -3.55 11.11
CA THR A 57 -14.53 -3.39 9.68
C THR A 57 -14.46 -4.76 8.99
N SER A 58 -14.85 -4.80 7.72
CA SER A 58 -14.82 -6.03 6.92
C SER A 58 -13.42 -6.56 6.67
N ASP A 59 -13.30 -7.85 6.42
CA ASP A 59 -12.05 -8.52 6.01
C ASP A 59 -11.86 -8.39 4.48
N THR A 60 -11.80 -7.16 3.99
CA THR A 60 -11.63 -6.80 2.58
C THR A 60 -10.33 -6.02 2.39
N PRO A 61 -9.82 -5.90 1.15
CA PRO A 61 -8.72 -4.98 0.87
C PRO A 61 -9.05 -3.57 1.36
N ARG A 62 -8.06 -2.92 1.98
CA ARG A 62 -8.20 -1.58 2.52
C ARG A 62 -8.04 -0.53 1.41
N ILE A 63 -9.18 -0.18 0.79
CA ILE A 63 -9.24 0.92 -0.17
C ILE A 63 -9.27 2.24 0.60
N ILE A 64 -8.51 3.22 0.13
CA ILE A 64 -8.30 4.51 0.81
C ILE A 64 -8.70 5.63 -0.15
N SER A 65 -9.53 6.55 0.33
CA SER A 65 -9.85 7.77 -0.41
C SER A 65 -8.83 8.84 -0.05
N ILE A 66 -8.13 9.37 -1.04
CA ILE A 66 -7.21 10.50 -0.92
C ILE A 66 -7.60 11.51 -1.97
N GLU A 67 -7.80 12.77 -1.56
CA GLU A 67 -8.28 13.79 -2.47
C GLU A 67 -7.22 14.13 -3.54
N GLY A 68 -7.66 14.12 -4.80
CA GLY A 68 -6.83 14.44 -5.97
C GLY A 68 -6.14 13.25 -6.61
N ILE A 69 -6.16 12.07 -6.00
CA ILE A 69 -5.55 10.84 -6.54
C ILE A 69 -6.50 9.65 -6.43
N GLU A 70 -6.22 8.59 -7.17
CA GLU A 70 -7.09 7.42 -7.26
C GLU A 70 -6.32 6.11 -7.08
N ASN A 71 -7.06 5.00 -7.09
CA ASN A 71 -6.51 3.64 -7.01
C ASN A 71 -5.65 3.41 -5.75
N VAL A 72 -5.88 4.22 -4.70
CA VAL A 72 -5.09 4.13 -3.46
C VAL A 72 -5.59 2.99 -2.60
N ARG A 73 -4.68 2.15 -2.16
CA ARG A 73 -4.94 1.07 -1.21
C ARG A 73 -3.71 0.65 -0.44
N ASP A 74 -3.95 0.08 0.71
CA ASP A 74 -2.96 -0.63 1.52
C ASP A 74 -2.82 -2.05 0.98
N ILE A 75 -1.60 -2.56 0.79
CA ILE A 75 -1.37 -3.96 0.44
C ILE A 75 -1.48 -4.90 1.66
N GLY A 76 -1.69 -4.36 2.84
CA GLY A 76 -1.88 -5.11 4.07
C GLY A 76 -3.17 -5.93 4.11
N ASN A 77 -3.30 -6.75 5.14
CA ASN A 77 -4.44 -7.63 5.40
C ASN A 77 -4.53 -8.92 4.53
N TRP A 78 -3.86 -9.01 3.39
CA TRP A 78 -3.82 -10.27 2.65
C TRP A 78 -3.18 -11.39 3.49
N LYS A 79 -3.77 -12.59 3.42
CA LYS A 79 -3.24 -13.77 4.10
C LYS A 79 -2.23 -14.50 3.23
N THR A 80 -1.16 -14.92 3.86
CA THR A 80 -0.22 -15.87 3.25
C THR A 80 -0.75 -17.30 3.35
N ASP A 81 -0.18 -18.21 2.59
CA ASP A 81 -0.51 -19.65 2.67
C ASP A 81 -0.25 -20.24 4.08
N SER A 82 0.62 -19.62 4.88
CA SER A 82 0.86 -19.99 6.28
C SER A 82 -0.17 -19.42 7.27
N GLY A 83 -1.14 -18.62 6.78
CA GLY A 83 -2.17 -17.97 7.59
C GLY A 83 -1.75 -16.65 8.25
N VAL A 84 -0.49 -16.26 8.13
CA VAL A 84 0.01 -14.95 8.60
C VAL A 84 -0.49 -13.86 7.67
N ARG A 85 -0.79 -12.67 8.17
CA ARG A 85 -1.23 -11.53 7.35
C ARG A 85 -0.07 -10.59 7.04
N ILE A 86 -0.20 -9.89 5.94
CA ILE A 86 0.61 -8.69 5.68
C ILE A 86 0.13 -7.59 6.63
N LYS A 87 1.08 -6.94 7.32
CA LYS A 87 0.78 -5.80 8.20
C LYS A 87 0.13 -4.67 7.42
N GLN A 88 -0.94 -4.12 7.96
CA GLN A 88 -1.56 -2.91 7.41
C GLN A 88 -0.79 -1.66 7.84
N GLY A 89 -0.92 -0.61 7.06
CA GLY A 89 -0.29 0.67 7.38
C GLY A 89 1.19 0.77 7.03
N MET A 90 1.74 -0.20 6.31
CA MET A 90 3.16 -0.24 5.97
C MET A 90 3.44 0.15 4.52
N LEU A 91 2.71 -0.40 3.58
CA LEU A 91 2.89 -0.12 2.16
C LEU A 91 1.56 0.18 1.48
N TYR A 92 1.51 1.33 0.86
CA TYR A 92 0.39 1.82 0.09
C TYR A 92 0.75 1.89 -1.39
N ARG A 93 -0.23 1.71 -2.25
CA ARG A 93 -0.06 1.86 -3.70
C ARG A 93 -1.16 2.74 -4.28
N GLY A 94 -0.89 3.41 -5.39
CA GLY A 94 -1.89 4.24 -6.07
C GLY A 94 -1.35 4.90 -7.34
N THR A 95 -2.03 5.98 -7.77
CA THR A 95 -1.64 6.81 -8.92
C THR A 95 -0.52 7.78 -8.58
N GLU A 96 -0.02 8.50 -9.59
CA GLU A 96 0.92 9.61 -9.42
C GLU A 96 0.33 10.72 -8.52
N LEU A 97 1.18 11.57 -8.00
CA LEU A 97 0.83 12.62 -7.04
C LEU A 97 0.85 14.03 -7.64
N ASP A 98 1.52 14.22 -8.77
CA ASP A 98 2.00 15.51 -9.26
C ASP A 98 1.32 16.02 -10.53
N GLY A 99 0.40 15.24 -11.12
CA GLY A 99 -0.29 15.61 -12.34
C GLY A 99 0.67 15.82 -13.53
N ALA A 100 1.67 14.95 -13.66
CA ALA A 100 2.68 15.05 -14.71
C ALA A 100 2.09 14.95 -16.12
N ILE A 101 0.97 14.27 -16.26
CA ILE A 101 0.16 14.22 -17.47
C ILE A 101 -1.03 15.16 -17.30
N GLU A 102 -1.22 16.10 -18.24
CA GLU A 102 -2.28 17.11 -18.18
C GLU A 102 -3.67 16.47 -18.00
N GLY A 103 -4.38 16.88 -16.95
CA GLY A 103 -5.74 16.43 -16.63
C GLY A 103 -5.81 15.14 -15.82
N ASP A 104 -4.68 14.55 -15.44
CA ASP A 104 -4.64 13.36 -14.63
C ASP A 104 -4.61 13.69 -13.11
N TYR A 105 -3.94 12.88 -12.32
CA TYR A 105 -4.01 12.90 -10.86
C TYR A 105 -3.13 13.98 -10.24
N HIS A 106 -3.71 14.78 -9.38
CA HIS A 106 -3.01 15.89 -8.73
C HIS A 106 -3.38 15.95 -7.24
N LEU A 107 -2.45 15.61 -6.37
CA LEU A 107 -2.64 15.59 -4.93
C LEU A 107 -3.01 16.99 -4.42
N THR A 108 -4.13 17.09 -3.72
CA THR A 108 -4.55 18.34 -3.08
C THR A 108 -3.86 18.55 -1.73
N ASN A 109 -4.03 19.72 -1.13
CA ASN A 109 -3.52 19.99 0.22
C ASN A 109 -4.15 19.06 1.27
N ASP A 110 -5.43 18.74 1.14
CA ASP A 110 -6.11 17.82 2.06
C ASP A 110 -5.62 16.39 1.85
N GLY A 111 -5.48 15.95 0.58
CA GLY A 111 -4.85 14.67 0.28
C GLY A 111 -3.40 14.56 0.77
N MET A 112 -2.62 15.67 0.69
CA MET A 112 -1.27 15.71 1.26
C MET A 112 -1.29 15.56 2.79
N THR A 113 -2.25 16.19 3.47
CA THR A 113 -2.44 16.02 4.92
C THR A 113 -2.76 14.57 5.26
N ASP A 114 -3.64 13.91 4.51
CA ASP A 114 -3.95 12.50 4.69
C ASP A 114 -2.70 11.63 4.53
N MET A 115 -1.92 11.82 3.49
CA MET A 115 -0.71 11.03 3.25
C MET A 115 0.36 11.24 4.32
N LEU A 116 0.58 12.49 4.76
CA LEU A 116 1.66 12.82 5.68
C LEU A 116 1.29 12.59 7.15
N ASP A 117 0.09 12.98 7.56
CA ASP A 117 -0.28 13.05 8.97
C ASP A 117 -1.21 11.88 9.39
N ILE A 118 -1.95 11.29 8.44
CA ILE A 118 -2.83 10.14 8.71
C ILE A 118 -2.15 8.83 8.35
N LEU A 119 -1.62 8.71 7.10
CA LEU A 119 -0.93 7.50 6.65
C LEU A 119 0.54 7.47 7.09
N GLY A 120 1.13 8.64 7.36
CA GLY A 120 2.49 8.78 7.87
C GLY A 120 3.57 8.42 6.87
N ILE A 121 3.33 8.64 5.56
CA ILE A 121 4.26 8.28 4.48
C ILE A 121 5.63 8.91 4.71
N LYS A 122 6.68 8.10 4.59
CA LYS A 122 8.09 8.50 4.73
C LYS A 122 8.90 8.34 3.46
N PHE A 123 8.47 7.46 2.58
CA PHE A 123 9.16 7.15 1.35
C PHE A 123 8.17 7.07 0.18
N ASP A 124 8.45 7.84 -0.86
CA ASP A 124 7.71 7.88 -2.12
C ASP A 124 8.52 7.14 -3.18
N MET A 125 8.07 5.92 -3.50
CA MET A 125 8.67 5.03 -4.49
C MET A 125 8.02 5.29 -5.85
N ASP A 126 8.59 6.21 -6.60
CA ASP A 126 8.11 6.56 -7.93
C ASP A 126 8.71 5.63 -9.01
N LEU A 127 7.89 4.74 -9.54
CA LEU A 127 8.29 3.79 -10.56
C LEU A 127 8.39 4.40 -11.97
N ARG A 128 8.06 5.68 -12.12
CA ARG A 128 8.20 6.40 -13.39
C ARG A 128 9.68 6.71 -13.68
N HIS A 129 9.96 6.98 -14.94
CA HIS A 129 11.24 7.52 -15.32
C HIS A 129 11.26 9.04 -15.06
N PRO A 130 12.40 9.65 -14.64
CA PRO A 130 12.48 11.10 -14.41
C PRO A 130 12.05 11.96 -15.61
N LEU A 131 12.17 11.44 -16.83
CA LEU A 131 11.72 12.14 -18.06
C LEU A 131 10.18 12.16 -18.21
N GLU A 132 9.45 11.35 -17.48
CA GLU A 132 7.98 11.38 -17.45
C GLU A 132 7.45 12.49 -16.52
N THR A 133 8.33 13.10 -15.73
CA THR A 133 8.01 14.15 -14.76
C THR A 133 8.95 15.36 -14.96
N PRO A 134 8.84 16.09 -16.10
CA PRO A 134 9.82 17.11 -16.50
C PRO A 134 9.93 18.28 -15.50
N ASN A 135 8.93 18.49 -14.65
CA ASN A 135 8.94 19.53 -13.62
C ASN A 135 9.46 19.04 -12.27
N GLY A 136 9.93 17.79 -12.20
CA GLY A 136 10.26 17.11 -10.96
C GLY A 136 9.01 16.72 -10.18
N SER A 137 9.13 15.73 -9.30
CA SER A 137 8.06 15.36 -8.38
C SER A 137 8.58 15.39 -6.96
N ASP A 138 8.10 16.33 -6.20
CA ASP A 138 8.30 16.43 -4.76
C ASP A 138 6.93 16.79 -4.13
N ALA A 139 5.89 16.09 -4.59
CA ALA A 139 4.51 16.39 -4.22
C ALA A 139 4.28 16.31 -2.71
N LEU A 140 5.03 15.46 -2.00
CA LEU A 140 4.97 15.30 -0.54
C LEU A 140 6.01 16.17 0.21
N GLY A 141 6.82 16.94 -0.53
CA GLY A 141 7.82 17.85 0.01
C GLY A 141 8.93 17.17 0.80
N SER A 142 9.78 17.96 1.43
CA SER A 142 10.99 17.50 2.12
C SER A 142 10.78 16.60 3.34
N ARG A 143 9.53 16.36 3.75
CA ARG A 143 9.18 15.42 4.84
C ARG A 143 9.29 13.96 4.40
N VAL A 144 9.26 13.69 3.09
CA VAL A 144 9.26 12.36 2.49
C VAL A 144 10.47 12.20 1.58
N GLN A 145 11.17 11.10 1.69
CA GLN A 145 12.21 10.75 0.75
C GLN A 145 11.57 10.29 -0.56
N HIS A 146 11.86 10.97 -1.66
CA HIS A 146 11.39 10.61 -3.00
C HIS A 146 12.52 9.99 -3.83
N LYS A 147 12.21 8.92 -4.59
CA LYS A 147 13.16 8.28 -5.50
C LYS A 147 12.48 7.72 -6.75
N TYR A 148 13.05 8.07 -7.92
CA TYR A 148 12.67 7.50 -9.21
C TYR A 148 13.39 6.19 -9.47
N TYR A 149 12.68 5.22 -10.08
CA TYR A 149 13.26 3.92 -10.43
C TYR A 149 13.31 3.66 -11.94
N GLY A 150 12.55 4.39 -12.76
CA GLY A 150 12.45 4.15 -14.19
C GLY A 150 12.04 2.72 -14.51
N MET A 151 11.06 2.21 -13.74
CA MET A 151 10.64 0.82 -13.80
C MET A 151 9.95 0.48 -15.11
N VAL A 152 10.16 -0.73 -15.59
CA VAL A 152 9.42 -1.35 -16.69
C VAL A 152 8.30 -2.25 -16.13
N ALA A 153 7.41 -2.74 -16.99
CA ALA A 153 6.27 -3.56 -16.57
C ALA A 153 6.28 -4.92 -17.25
N TYR A 154 5.57 -5.87 -16.65
CA TYR A 154 5.29 -7.20 -17.19
C TYR A 154 6.55 -7.99 -17.56
N ASP A 155 6.60 -8.53 -18.77
CA ASP A 155 7.71 -9.35 -19.28
C ASP A 155 9.03 -8.58 -19.46
N ASP A 156 9.00 -7.25 -19.55
CA ASP A 156 10.22 -6.43 -19.65
C ASP A 156 11.08 -6.47 -18.37
N ILE A 157 10.49 -6.86 -17.22
CA ILE A 157 11.26 -7.02 -15.96
C ILE A 157 12.33 -8.13 -16.06
N PHE A 158 12.21 -9.06 -16.98
CA PHE A 158 13.16 -10.16 -17.17
C PHE A 158 14.37 -9.78 -18.01
N SER A 159 14.36 -8.59 -18.65
CA SER A 159 15.54 -8.03 -19.32
C SER A 159 16.61 -7.62 -18.32
N ASP A 160 17.86 -7.42 -18.78
CA ASP A 160 18.95 -6.98 -17.90
C ASP A 160 18.65 -5.62 -17.25
N GLU A 161 18.04 -4.70 -18.00
CA GLU A 161 17.59 -3.41 -17.46
C GLU A 161 16.48 -3.60 -16.42
N GLY A 162 15.46 -4.39 -16.73
CA GLY A 162 14.37 -4.69 -15.82
C GLY A 162 14.86 -5.31 -14.52
N LYS A 163 15.79 -6.27 -14.58
CA LYS A 163 16.41 -6.86 -13.38
C LYS A 163 17.17 -5.85 -12.55
N ALA A 164 17.92 -4.94 -13.19
CA ALA A 164 18.63 -3.89 -12.48
C ALA A 164 17.66 -2.94 -11.73
N ARG A 165 16.50 -2.61 -12.34
CA ARG A 165 15.45 -1.80 -11.70
C ARG A 165 14.76 -2.55 -10.56
N MET A 166 14.44 -3.83 -10.76
CA MET A 166 13.87 -4.67 -9.70
C MET A 166 14.81 -4.78 -8.50
N LYS A 167 16.12 -4.92 -8.72
CA LYS A 167 17.11 -4.88 -7.64
C LYS A 167 16.99 -3.60 -6.82
N GLU A 168 17.02 -2.43 -7.45
CA GLU A 168 16.94 -1.14 -6.77
C GLU A 168 15.64 -1.02 -5.93
N VAL A 169 14.49 -1.42 -6.50
CA VAL A 169 13.18 -1.41 -5.83
C VAL A 169 13.20 -2.31 -4.59
N PHE A 170 13.67 -3.54 -4.71
CA PHE A 170 13.62 -4.51 -3.63
C PHE A 170 14.66 -4.26 -2.53
N ILE A 171 15.79 -3.61 -2.83
CA ILE A 171 16.72 -3.11 -1.81
C ILE A 171 16.04 -2.04 -0.93
N ASP A 172 15.32 -1.08 -1.53
CA ASP A 172 14.63 -0.06 -0.76
C ASP A 172 13.41 -0.61 0.00
N LEU A 173 12.73 -1.62 -0.53
CA LEU A 173 11.71 -2.38 0.20
C LEU A 173 12.28 -3.17 1.40
N ALA A 174 13.55 -3.55 1.38
CA ALA A 174 14.22 -4.23 2.48
C ALA A 174 14.68 -3.29 3.61
N ASN A 175 14.57 -1.97 3.42
CA ASN A 175 15.01 -0.99 4.41
C ASN A 175 13.84 -0.59 5.35
N PRO A 176 13.88 -0.96 6.65
CA PRO A 176 12.79 -0.66 7.58
C PRO A 176 12.58 0.84 7.85
N ASN A 177 13.58 1.68 7.56
CA ASN A 177 13.46 3.13 7.75
C ASN A 177 12.58 3.82 6.70
N ASN A 178 12.32 3.16 5.58
CA ASN A 178 11.52 3.71 4.48
C ASN A 178 10.00 3.63 4.75
N TYR A 179 9.56 2.91 5.78
CA TYR A 179 8.13 2.68 6.03
C TYR A 179 7.51 3.71 6.98
N PRO A 180 6.23 4.06 6.78
CA PRO A 180 5.34 3.64 5.69
C PRO A 180 5.75 4.20 4.32
N MET A 181 5.54 3.38 3.26
CA MET A 181 5.89 3.73 1.87
C MET A 181 4.64 3.93 1.01
N TYR A 182 4.77 4.78 0.00
CA TYR A 182 3.81 4.87 -1.10
C TYR A 182 4.50 4.48 -2.40
N VAL A 183 3.99 3.47 -3.09
CA VAL A 183 4.51 2.99 -4.37
C VAL A 183 3.54 3.33 -5.49
N HIS A 184 4.03 3.99 -6.53
CA HIS A 184 3.19 4.42 -7.63
C HIS A 184 3.91 4.45 -8.99
N CYS A 185 3.14 4.52 -10.04
CA CYS A 185 3.53 4.98 -11.37
C CYS A 185 2.50 6.03 -11.81
N THR A 186 2.20 6.21 -13.07
CA THR A 186 1.18 7.16 -13.52
C THR A 186 -0.22 6.75 -13.04
N TYR A 187 -0.66 5.53 -13.37
CA TYR A 187 -2.01 5.04 -13.04
C TYR A 187 -2.05 4.05 -11.84
N GLY A 188 -0.90 3.74 -11.26
CA GLY A 188 -0.82 2.72 -10.21
C GLY A 188 -1.21 1.31 -10.66
N ARG A 189 -1.16 1.02 -11.96
CA ARG A 189 -1.69 -0.20 -12.58
C ARG A 189 -0.58 -1.16 -13.03
N ASP A 190 0.15 -0.82 -14.07
CA ASP A 190 1.08 -1.72 -14.77
C ASP A 190 2.38 -1.93 -13.98
N ARG A 191 3.25 -0.93 -13.91
CA ARG A 191 4.53 -1.00 -13.19
C ARG A 191 4.32 -1.28 -11.71
N THR A 192 3.42 -0.52 -11.07
CA THR A 192 3.03 -0.72 -9.67
C THR A 192 2.42 -2.09 -9.45
N GLY A 193 1.53 -2.54 -10.34
CA GLY A 193 0.92 -3.86 -10.28
C GLY A 193 1.94 -4.98 -10.41
N THR A 194 2.93 -4.85 -11.29
CA THR A 194 4.01 -5.83 -11.48
C THR A 194 4.88 -5.96 -10.21
N VAL A 195 5.30 -4.82 -9.64
CA VAL A 195 6.11 -4.80 -8.41
C VAL A 195 5.33 -5.39 -7.24
N CYS A 196 4.09 -4.95 -7.01
CA CYS A 196 3.27 -5.45 -5.91
C CYS A 196 2.95 -6.94 -6.05
N TYR A 197 2.70 -7.44 -7.27
CA TYR A 197 2.45 -8.85 -7.51
C TYR A 197 3.64 -9.73 -7.08
N ILE A 198 4.87 -9.34 -7.45
CA ILE A 198 6.09 -10.07 -7.06
C ILE A 198 6.31 -9.96 -5.54
N LEU A 199 6.07 -8.79 -4.96
CA LEU A 199 6.17 -8.57 -3.52
C LEU A 199 5.19 -9.48 -2.74
N GLU A 200 3.93 -9.52 -3.14
CA GLU A 200 2.93 -10.38 -2.53
C GLU A 200 3.30 -11.86 -2.68
N ALA A 201 3.83 -12.25 -3.84
CA ALA A 201 4.29 -13.62 -4.09
C ALA A 201 5.41 -14.03 -3.11
N ILE A 202 6.46 -13.23 -2.93
CA ILE A 202 7.54 -13.55 -1.99
C ILE A 202 7.11 -13.50 -0.53
N LEU A 203 6.07 -12.75 -0.20
CA LEU A 203 5.44 -12.77 1.12
C LEU A 203 4.63 -14.05 1.35
N GLY A 204 4.33 -14.79 0.31
CA GLY A 204 3.59 -16.06 0.35
C GLY A 204 2.07 -15.87 0.30
N VAL A 205 1.58 -14.80 -0.28
CA VAL A 205 0.16 -14.62 -0.61
C VAL A 205 -0.20 -15.62 -1.73
N SER A 206 -1.40 -16.19 -1.65
CA SER A 206 -1.86 -17.14 -2.67
C SER A 206 -1.94 -16.47 -4.07
N ARG A 207 -1.66 -17.22 -5.12
CA ARG A 207 -1.82 -16.71 -6.50
C ARG A 207 -3.20 -16.08 -6.73
N GLY A 208 -4.25 -16.70 -6.17
CA GLY A 208 -5.62 -16.20 -6.32
C GLY A 208 -5.82 -14.83 -5.67
N ASP A 209 -5.19 -14.57 -4.54
CA ASP A 209 -5.29 -13.29 -3.82
C ASP A 209 -4.37 -12.22 -4.44
N CYS A 210 -3.17 -12.58 -4.92
CA CYS A 210 -2.35 -11.68 -5.73
C CYS A 210 -3.09 -11.20 -7.00
N LEU A 211 -3.80 -12.12 -7.69
CA LEU A 211 -4.63 -11.76 -8.86
C LEU A 211 -5.83 -10.86 -8.48
N LYS A 212 -6.42 -11.06 -7.30
CA LYS A 212 -7.50 -10.18 -6.81
C LYS A 212 -6.97 -8.77 -6.55
N ASP A 213 -5.82 -8.62 -5.85
CA ASP A 213 -5.23 -7.30 -5.63
C ASP A 213 -4.93 -6.62 -6.97
N TYR A 214 -4.26 -7.32 -7.88
CA TYR A 214 -3.98 -6.79 -9.21
C TYR A 214 -5.26 -6.32 -9.94
N GLY A 215 -6.33 -7.13 -9.88
CA GLY A 215 -7.63 -6.85 -10.50
C GLY A 215 -8.36 -5.62 -9.93
N LEU A 216 -8.08 -5.22 -8.70
CA LEU A 216 -8.67 -4.01 -8.10
C LEU A 216 -8.32 -2.72 -8.89
N SER A 217 -7.28 -2.75 -9.70
CA SER A 217 -6.91 -1.64 -10.60
C SER A 217 -7.66 -1.65 -11.94
N ASN A 218 -8.75 -2.41 -12.06
CA ASN A 218 -9.51 -2.63 -13.32
C ASN A 218 -8.65 -3.17 -14.48
N MET A 219 -7.64 -3.98 -14.15
CA MET A 219 -6.73 -4.57 -15.13
C MET A 219 -7.15 -5.98 -15.53
N SER A 220 -6.90 -6.32 -16.80
CA SER A 220 -7.03 -7.70 -17.25
C SER A 220 -5.91 -8.58 -16.66
N VAL A 221 -6.26 -9.71 -16.10
CA VAL A 221 -5.29 -10.70 -15.61
C VAL A 221 -4.34 -11.21 -16.71
N ALA A 222 -4.74 -11.14 -17.98
CA ALA A 222 -3.89 -11.52 -19.13
C ALA A 222 -2.56 -10.73 -19.19
N SER A 223 -2.51 -9.52 -18.63
CA SER A 223 -1.27 -8.74 -18.57
C SER A 223 -0.28 -9.32 -17.55
N ILE A 224 -0.77 -9.78 -16.41
CA ILE A 224 0.08 -10.35 -15.36
C ILE A 224 0.47 -11.80 -15.66
N GLU A 225 -0.28 -12.52 -16.52
CA GLU A 225 0.08 -13.85 -16.98
C GLU A 225 1.44 -13.90 -17.68
N LYS A 226 1.88 -12.79 -18.30
CA LYS A 226 3.22 -12.67 -18.85
C LYS A 226 4.30 -12.71 -17.76
N VAL A 227 4.04 -12.06 -16.63
CA VAL A 227 4.93 -12.10 -15.46
C VAL A 227 4.99 -13.53 -14.92
N GLU A 228 3.85 -14.19 -14.76
CA GLU A 228 3.79 -15.57 -14.29
C GLU A 228 4.55 -16.52 -15.21
N ALA A 229 4.37 -16.38 -16.53
CA ALA A 229 5.09 -17.20 -17.52
C ALA A 229 6.61 -16.98 -17.44
N GLY A 230 7.06 -15.75 -17.22
CA GLY A 230 8.47 -15.44 -17.00
C GLY A 230 8.99 -16.03 -15.70
N LEU A 231 8.25 -15.87 -14.58
CA LEU A 231 8.63 -16.43 -13.28
C LEU A 231 8.74 -17.96 -13.33
N ALA A 232 7.86 -18.65 -14.06
CA ALA A 232 7.91 -20.11 -14.22
C ALA A 232 9.23 -20.61 -14.81
N THR A 233 9.96 -19.78 -15.57
CA THR A 233 11.28 -20.16 -16.13
C THR A 233 12.38 -20.27 -15.07
N TYR A 234 12.17 -19.69 -13.87
CA TYR A 234 13.11 -19.75 -12.75
C TYR A 234 12.96 -21.00 -11.88
N GLY A 235 11.90 -21.80 -12.10
CA GLY A 235 11.71 -23.03 -11.35
C GLY A 235 10.44 -23.75 -11.78
N GLU A 236 10.54 -24.59 -12.81
CA GLU A 236 9.39 -25.38 -13.26
C GLU A 236 8.87 -26.29 -12.13
N GLY A 237 7.56 -26.23 -11.87
CA GLY A 237 6.91 -27.01 -10.81
C GLY A 237 7.05 -26.47 -9.40
N LEU A 238 7.80 -25.40 -9.19
CA LEU A 238 7.85 -24.70 -7.90
C LEU A 238 6.61 -23.81 -7.69
N SER A 239 6.35 -23.45 -6.45
CA SER A 239 5.30 -22.49 -6.10
C SER A 239 5.61 -21.08 -6.64
N LEU A 240 4.60 -20.24 -6.80
CA LEU A 240 4.76 -18.84 -7.22
C LEU A 240 5.76 -18.10 -6.33
N LYS A 241 5.70 -18.33 -5.02
CA LYS A 241 6.64 -17.79 -4.04
C LYS A 241 8.09 -18.16 -4.37
N GLU A 242 8.37 -19.44 -4.55
CA GLU A 242 9.73 -19.93 -4.84
C GLU A 242 10.24 -19.41 -6.17
N GLN A 243 9.40 -19.35 -7.19
CA GLN A 243 9.71 -18.78 -8.50
C GLN A 243 10.08 -17.29 -8.39
N ALA A 244 9.28 -16.52 -7.66
CA ALA A 244 9.54 -15.10 -7.43
C ALA A 244 10.82 -14.85 -6.61
N GLU A 245 11.11 -15.68 -5.62
CA GLU A 245 12.37 -15.62 -4.85
C GLU A 245 13.58 -15.88 -5.76
N LEU A 246 13.55 -16.93 -6.57
CA LEU A 246 14.64 -17.26 -7.49
C LEU A 246 14.83 -16.17 -8.55
N TYR A 247 13.74 -15.57 -9.03
CA TYR A 247 13.80 -14.42 -9.93
C TYR A 247 14.52 -13.25 -9.26
N LEU A 248 14.13 -12.86 -8.04
CA LEU A 248 14.77 -11.75 -7.32
C LEU A 248 16.25 -12.03 -7.02
N ILE A 249 16.62 -13.25 -6.67
CA ILE A 249 18.01 -13.66 -6.52
C ILE A 249 18.76 -13.48 -7.86
N SER A 250 18.12 -13.78 -9.00
CA SER A 250 18.71 -13.53 -10.33
C SER A 250 18.85 -12.04 -10.68
N CYS A 251 18.17 -11.17 -9.93
CA CYS A 251 18.31 -9.71 -9.99
C CYS A 251 19.37 -9.20 -9.00
N ASP A 252 20.16 -10.07 -8.38
CA ASP A 252 21.10 -9.77 -7.29
C ASP A 252 20.45 -9.18 -6.03
N VAL A 253 19.19 -9.49 -5.75
CA VAL A 253 18.58 -9.28 -4.43
C VAL A 253 18.99 -10.44 -3.53
N THR A 254 19.54 -10.16 -2.37
CA THR A 254 20.02 -11.19 -1.46
C THR A 254 18.90 -11.85 -0.67
N ILE A 255 19.13 -13.05 -0.15
CA ILE A 255 18.16 -13.75 0.68
C ILE A 255 17.92 -12.98 2.00
N GLU A 256 18.91 -12.27 2.50
CA GLU A 256 18.83 -11.39 3.67
C GLU A 256 17.88 -10.24 3.43
N GLU A 257 17.92 -9.61 2.25
CA GLU A 257 17.00 -8.54 1.86
C GLU A 257 15.57 -9.07 1.73
N ILE A 258 15.37 -10.23 1.07
CA ILE A 258 14.06 -10.88 0.99
C ILE A 258 13.50 -11.19 2.40
N ASN A 259 14.35 -11.67 3.31
CA ASN A 259 13.94 -11.95 4.68
C ASN A 259 13.63 -10.67 5.46
N SER A 260 14.40 -9.60 5.26
CA SER A 260 14.10 -8.28 5.84
C SER A 260 12.73 -7.78 5.42
N ILE A 261 12.37 -7.89 4.14
CA ILE A 261 11.02 -7.53 3.64
C ILE A 261 9.94 -8.33 4.38
N ARG A 262 10.13 -9.63 4.58
CA ARG A 262 9.19 -10.48 5.32
C ARG A 262 9.05 -10.07 6.78
N GLU A 263 10.15 -9.77 7.46
CA GLU A 263 10.14 -9.31 8.86
C GLU A 263 9.43 -7.96 9.01
N ILE A 264 9.64 -7.06 8.05
CA ILE A 264 9.00 -5.74 8.03
C ILE A 264 7.50 -5.88 7.80
N LEU A 265 7.10 -6.64 6.78
CA LEU A 265 5.74 -6.62 6.26
C LEU A 265 4.81 -7.70 6.81
N LEU A 266 5.31 -8.81 7.32
CA LEU A 266 4.45 -9.86 7.88
C LEU A 266 4.19 -9.64 9.37
N GLU A 267 2.95 -9.91 9.79
CA GLU A 267 2.62 -9.96 11.22
C GLU A 267 3.47 -11.03 11.93
N SER A 268 3.78 -10.79 13.19
CA SER A 268 4.40 -11.82 14.01
C SER A 268 3.42 -12.97 14.18
N LYS A 269 3.88 -14.22 14.05
CA LYS A 269 3.05 -15.35 14.49
C LYS A 269 2.82 -15.14 15.98
N GLU A 270 1.55 -14.93 16.37
CA GLU A 270 1.20 -14.95 17.79
C GLU A 270 1.70 -16.29 18.34
N GLY A 271 2.56 -16.23 19.34
CA GLY A 271 3.04 -17.41 20.03
C GLY A 271 1.86 -18.10 20.67
N ASN A 272 1.60 -19.35 20.27
CA ASN A 272 0.73 -20.28 20.98
C ASN A 272 1.20 -20.50 22.41
#